data_2d777189a7279aa45b8f9986a51bf9b7
#
_entry.id   2d777189a7279aa45b8f9986a51bf9b7
#
_cell.length_a   1.000
_cell.length_b   1.000
_cell.length_c   1.000
_cell.angle_alpha   90.00
_cell.angle_beta   90.00
_cell.angle_gamma   90.00
#
_symmetry.space_group_name_H-M   'P 1'
#
loop_
_entity.id
_entity.type
_entity.pdbx_description
1 polymer ?
#
loop_
_entity_poly.entity_id
_entity_poly.type
_entity_poly.pdbx_seq_one_letter_code
_entity_poly.pdbx_strand_id
1 'polypeptide(L)'
;VTCNFDDSSFKILQNDLVFFQPNYYLYPLMISFITRQLKDPKDLLELYCGCGGFTLPLASKFNKVFATENNRHSIRLLKESIELNNLSNIETARLSDDETASALANERPFRRLENIDMQSYEFSHILVDPPRAGLSDETISLSRQFKNMIYISCNPETFLRDIVKLGRKIESIAIFDQFANTKHLEVICFLR
;
A
#
# COMPACT_ATOMS: atom_id res chain seq x y z
N VAL A 1 4.48 6.59 16.52
CA VAL A 1 3.34 7.51 16.31
C VAL A 1 2.05 6.79 16.63
N THR A 2 1.12 7.45 17.31
CA THR A 2 -0.25 6.96 17.50
C THR A 2 -1.15 7.65 16.50
N CYS A 3 -1.83 6.90 15.66
CA CYS A 3 -2.75 7.40 14.67
C CYS A 3 -4.17 6.98 15.03
N ASN A 4 -5.09 7.94 15.10
CA ASN A 4 -6.50 7.70 15.38
C ASN A 4 -7.29 7.78 14.09
N PHE A 5 -8.11 6.78 13.83
CA PHE A 5 -8.96 6.72 12.67
C PHE A 5 -10.28 6.03 13.03
N ASP A 6 -11.42 6.66 12.73
CA ASP A 6 -12.73 6.28 13.25
C ASP A 6 -12.63 6.08 14.79
N ASP A 7 -13.18 5.01 15.31
CA ASP A 7 -13.10 4.64 16.75
C ASP A 7 -11.86 3.79 17.09
N SER A 8 -10.90 3.67 16.15
CA SER A 8 -9.71 2.85 16.29
C SER A 8 -8.45 3.70 16.45
N SER A 9 -7.51 3.20 17.26
CA SER A 9 -6.20 3.81 17.46
C SER A 9 -5.11 2.81 17.09
N PHE A 10 -4.20 3.22 16.21
CA PHE A 10 -3.07 2.40 15.76
C PHE A 10 -1.75 3.00 16.21
N LYS A 11 -0.88 2.17 16.76
CA LYS A 11 0.51 2.52 17.09
C LYS A 11 1.42 2.10 15.96
N ILE A 12 1.98 3.07 15.24
CA ILE A 12 2.90 2.84 14.12
C ILE A 12 4.31 3.21 14.58
N LEU A 13 5.23 2.25 14.52
CA LEU A 13 6.64 2.48 14.81
C LEU A 13 7.31 3.10 13.59
N GLN A 14 8.06 4.16 13.84
CA GLN A 14 8.86 4.84 12.82
C GLN A 14 10.18 5.32 13.41
N ASN A 15 11.14 5.59 12.56
CA ASN A 15 12.41 6.26 12.90
C ASN A 15 12.89 7.09 11.71
N ASP A 16 14.01 7.78 11.85
CA ASP A 16 14.55 8.67 10.83
C ASP A 16 15.03 7.96 9.54
N LEU A 17 15.04 6.61 9.54
CA LEU A 17 15.49 5.81 8.40
C LEU A 17 14.31 5.34 7.51
N VAL A 18 13.07 5.64 7.88
CA VAL A 18 11.89 5.21 7.13
C VAL A 18 10.97 6.40 6.86
N PHE A 19 10.33 6.36 5.69
CA PHE A 19 9.34 7.37 5.35
C PHE A 19 8.03 7.11 6.11
N PHE A 20 7.40 8.19 6.56
CA PHE A 20 6.04 8.23 7.04
C PHE A 20 5.35 9.51 6.57
N GLN A 21 4.04 9.50 6.44
CA GLN A 21 3.26 10.65 5.97
C GLN A 21 3.50 11.90 6.85
N PRO A 22 4.04 13.01 6.30
CA PRO A 22 4.54 14.12 7.10
C PRO A 22 3.44 14.95 7.74
N ASN A 23 2.27 15.04 7.11
CA ASN A 23 1.15 15.81 7.64
C ASN A 23 0.19 14.92 8.43
N TYR A 24 0.38 14.89 9.73
CA TYR A 24 -0.43 14.10 10.66
C TYR A 24 -1.93 14.42 10.60
N TYR A 25 -2.31 15.67 10.31
CA TYR A 25 -3.73 16.06 10.24
C TYR A 25 -4.44 15.57 8.98
N LEU A 26 -3.71 15.45 7.87
CA LEU A 26 -4.27 14.95 6.62
C LEU A 26 -4.30 13.42 6.55
N TYR A 27 -3.43 12.75 7.29
CA TYR A 27 -3.31 11.31 7.24
C TYR A 27 -4.63 10.56 7.55
N PRO A 28 -5.41 10.89 8.61
CA PRO A 28 -6.72 10.26 8.83
C PRO A 28 -7.72 10.52 7.69
N LEU A 29 -7.64 11.69 7.04
CA LEU A 29 -8.50 12.01 5.89
C LEU A 29 -8.15 11.16 4.67
N MET A 30 -6.86 10.85 4.45
CA MET A 30 -6.40 9.92 3.41
C MET A 30 -6.98 8.52 3.64
N ILE A 31 -6.88 7.98 4.85
CA ILE A 31 -7.44 6.69 5.22
C ILE A 31 -8.97 6.69 5.04
N SER A 32 -9.65 7.75 5.51
CA SER A 32 -11.09 7.91 5.37
C SER A 32 -11.52 7.94 3.89
N PHE A 33 -10.77 8.65 3.04
CA PHE A 33 -11.04 8.64 1.61
C PHE A 33 -10.93 7.23 1.03
N ILE A 34 -9.83 6.51 1.34
CA ILE A 34 -9.63 5.14 0.84
C ILE A 34 -10.79 4.25 1.29
N THR A 35 -11.10 4.23 2.57
CA THR A 35 -12.10 3.29 3.12
C THR A 35 -13.50 3.51 2.56
N ARG A 36 -13.88 4.76 2.26
CA ARG A 36 -15.19 5.10 1.64
C ARG A 36 -15.32 4.63 0.19
N GLN A 37 -14.21 4.43 -0.52
CA GLN A 37 -14.20 4.03 -1.91
C GLN A 37 -14.08 2.51 -2.10
N LEU A 38 -13.80 1.75 -1.03
CA LEU A 38 -13.69 0.30 -1.11
C LEU A 38 -15.03 -0.32 -1.52
N LYS A 39 -14.98 -1.28 -2.46
CA LYS A 39 -16.14 -2.02 -2.94
C LYS A 39 -15.85 -3.51 -2.88
N ASP A 40 -16.67 -4.23 -2.12
CA ASP A 40 -16.56 -5.68 -1.93
C ASP A 40 -15.12 -6.14 -1.58
N PRO A 41 -14.50 -5.57 -0.53
CA PRO A 41 -13.12 -5.89 -0.16
C PRO A 41 -13.04 -7.34 0.35
N LYS A 42 -12.14 -8.15 -0.25
CA LYS A 42 -11.74 -9.47 0.22
C LYS A 42 -10.34 -9.40 0.78
N ASP A 43 -9.32 -9.68 -0.04
CA ASP A 43 -7.93 -9.59 0.37
C ASP A 43 -7.21 -8.46 -0.35
N LEU A 44 -6.24 -7.84 0.33
CA LEU A 44 -5.42 -6.75 -0.17
C LEU A 44 -4.00 -7.23 -0.45
N LEU A 45 -3.51 -6.94 -1.65
CA LEU A 45 -2.08 -6.88 -1.93
C LEU A 45 -1.60 -5.43 -1.78
N GLU A 46 -0.60 -5.19 -0.95
CA GLU A 46 0.01 -3.87 -0.80
C GLU A 46 1.49 -3.92 -1.19
N LEU A 47 1.88 -3.11 -2.16
CA LEU A 47 3.27 -2.91 -2.56
C LEU A 47 3.80 -1.60 -2.00
N TYR A 48 5.10 -1.54 -1.71
CA TYR A 48 5.76 -0.36 -1.14
C TYR A 48 5.14 0.06 0.21
N CYS A 49 4.80 -0.92 1.05
CA CYS A 49 4.02 -0.68 2.28
C CYS A 49 4.78 0.14 3.35
N GLY A 50 6.07 0.37 3.18
CA GLY A 50 6.88 1.10 4.14
C GLY A 50 6.83 0.48 5.55
N CYS A 51 6.64 1.32 6.56
CA CYS A 51 6.46 0.87 7.95
C CYS A 51 4.98 0.62 8.32
N GLY A 52 4.09 0.53 7.32
CA GLY A 52 2.69 0.16 7.52
C GLY A 52 1.71 1.30 7.69
N GLY A 53 2.04 2.48 7.14
CA GLY A 53 1.18 3.65 7.21
C GLY A 53 -0.24 3.39 6.70
N PHE A 54 -0.39 2.71 5.59
CA PHE A 54 -1.70 2.31 5.07
C PHE A 54 -2.09 0.89 5.48
N THR A 55 -1.12 0.00 5.63
CA THR A 55 -1.34 -1.41 5.99
C THR A 55 -2.18 -1.57 7.26
N LEU A 56 -1.75 -0.94 8.36
CA LEU A 56 -2.39 -1.16 9.67
C LEU A 56 -3.83 -0.62 9.72
N PRO A 57 -4.11 0.64 9.35
CA PRO A 57 -5.48 1.16 9.43
C PRO A 57 -6.43 0.51 8.42
N LEU A 58 -5.93 -0.02 7.29
CA LEU A 58 -6.75 -0.69 6.31
C LEU A 58 -6.99 -2.18 6.62
N ALA A 59 -6.21 -2.79 7.49
CA ALA A 59 -6.30 -4.21 7.82
C ALA A 59 -7.71 -4.65 8.22
N SER A 60 -8.44 -3.84 9.01
CA SER A 60 -9.80 -4.14 9.45
C SER A 60 -10.86 -4.13 8.32
N LYS A 61 -10.50 -3.63 7.14
CA LYS A 61 -11.40 -3.54 5.98
C LYS A 61 -11.25 -4.74 5.03
N PHE A 62 -10.26 -5.61 5.26
CA PHE A 62 -9.96 -6.78 4.44
C PHE A 62 -9.94 -8.04 5.28
N ASN A 63 -10.21 -9.19 4.66
CA ASN A 63 -10.09 -10.49 5.33
C ASN A 63 -8.61 -10.77 5.65
N LYS A 64 -7.74 -10.56 4.64
CA LYS A 64 -6.29 -10.69 4.77
C LYS A 64 -5.58 -9.56 4.04
N VAL A 65 -4.40 -9.21 4.52
CA VAL A 65 -3.49 -8.26 3.87
C VAL A 65 -2.14 -8.94 3.65
N PHE A 66 -1.65 -8.92 2.43
CA PHE A 66 -0.28 -9.27 2.12
C PHE A 66 0.48 -8.01 1.72
N ALA A 67 1.43 -7.59 2.57
CA ALA A 67 2.17 -6.34 2.41
C ALA A 67 3.64 -6.59 2.10
N THR A 68 4.16 -5.96 1.03
CA THR A 68 5.55 -6.12 0.59
C THR A 68 6.29 -4.78 0.57
N GLU A 69 7.56 -4.84 0.94
CA GLU A 69 8.48 -3.71 1.02
C GLU A 69 9.92 -4.21 0.87
N ASN A 70 10.76 -3.51 0.14
CA ASN A 70 12.14 -3.90 -0.08
C ASN A 70 13.08 -3.45 1.07
N ASN A 71 12.75 -2.37 1.76
CA ASN A 71 13.56 -1.84 2.86
C ASN A 71 13.44 -2.71 4.11
N ARG A 72 14.59 -3.26 4.55
CA ARG A 72 14.65 -4.14 5.73
C ARG A 72 14.21 -3.46 7.03
N HIS A 73 14.52 -2.17 7.19
CA HIS A 73 14.15 -1.43 8.39
C HIS A 73 12.64 -1.19 8.45
N SER A 74 12.04 -0.83 7.32
CA SER A 74 10.59 -0.63 7.20
C SER A 74 9.82 -1.91 7.54
N ILE A 75 10.18 -3.05 6.95
CA ILE A 75 9.53 -4.35 7.24
C ILE A 75 9.66 -4.74 8.70
N ARG A 76 10.82 -4.48 9.34
CA ARG A 76 10.98 -4.77 10.76
C ARG A 76 10.02 -3.94 11.61
N LEU A 77 9.95 -2.64 11.37
CA LEU A 77 9.05 -1.73 12.10
C LEU A 77 7.58 -2.07 11.86
N LEU A 78 7.23 -2.49 10.63
CA LEU A 78 5.88 -2.96 10.32
C LEU A 78 5.52 -4.19 11.14
N LYS A 79 6.39 -5.21 11.21
CA LYS A 79 6.16 -6.42 12.01
C LYS A 79 5.96 -6.11 13.49
N GLU A 80 6.85 -5.29 14.06
CA GLU A 80 6.74 -4.85 15.44
C GLU A 80 5.43 -4.05 15.68
N SER A 81 5.00 -3.25 14.69
CA SER A 81 3.73 -2.50 14.75
C SER A 81 2.50 -3.43 14.67
N ILE A 82 2.54 -4.48 13.85
CA ILE A 82 1.49 -5.50 13.75
C ILE A 82 1.30 -6.18 15.11
N GLU A 83 2.39 -6.63 15.75
CA GLU A 83 2.38 -7.25 17.07
C GLU A 83 1.83 -6.27 18.13
N LEU A 84 2.30 -5.03 18.14
CA LEU A 84 1.89 -3.98 19.08
C LEU A 84 0.39 -3.65 19.02
N ASN A 85 -0.23 -3.84 17.85
CA ASN A 85 -1.66 -3.61 17.63
C ASN A 85 -2.50 -4.91 17.69
N ASN A 86 -1.89 -6.07 17.96
CA ASN A 86 -2.54 -7.38 17.99
C ASN A 86 -3.30 -7.71 16.69
N LEU A 87 -2.75 -7.34 15.53
CA LEU A 87 -3.34 -7.63 14.23
C LEU A 87 -2.90 -9.02 13.75
N SER A 88 -3.84 -9.88 13.39
CA SER A 88 -3.56 -11.27 13.00
C SER A 88 -3.81 -11.58 11.53
N ASN A 89 -4.36 -10.62 10.78
CA ASN A 89 -4.73 -10.80 9.38
C ASN A 89 -3.75 -10.16 8.40
N ILE A 90 -2.54 -9.80 8.84
CA ILE A 90 -1.50 -9.19 8.02
C ILE A 90 -0.30 -10.12 7.93
N GLU A 91 0.07 -10.50 6.72
CA GLU A 91 1.34 -11.15 6.44
C GLU A 91 2.25 -10.20 5.65
N THR A 92 3.55 -10.26 5.94
CA THR A 92 4.52 -9.35 5.34
C THR A 92 5.74 -10.07 4.80
N ALA A 93 6.24 -9.63 3.65
CA ALA A 93 7.49 -10.13 3.11
C ALA A 93 8.39 -8.98 2.64
N ARG A 94 9.71 -9.14 2.84
CA ARG A 94 10.68 -8.23 2.26
C ARG A 94 10.92 -8.63 0.80
N LEU A 95 10.18 -8.02 -0.10
CA LEU A 95 10.27 -8.22 -1.54
C LEU A 95 10.30 -6.87 -2.25
N SER A 96 11.02 -6.78 -3.38
CA SER A 96 10.83 -5.71 -4.33
C SER A 96 9.49 -5.91 -5.06
N ASP A 97 9.06 -4.90 -5.80
CA ASP A 97 7.88 -4.99 -6.68
C ASP A 97 8.06 -6.10 -7.74
N ASP A 98 9.23 -6.19 -8.39
CA ASP A 98 9.55 -7.25 -9.36
C ASP A 98 9.53 -8.64 -8.71
N GLU A 99 10.12 -8.78 -7.52
CA GLU A 99 10.09 -10.04 -6.77
C GLU A 99 8.65 -10.40 -6.38
N THR A 100 7.81 -9.42 -6.04
CA THR A 100 6.40 -9.65 -5.72
C THR A 100 5.62 -10.09 -6.95
N ALA A 101 5.84 -9.44 -8.10
CA ALA A 101 5.23 -9.85 -9.37
C ALA A 101 5.62 -11.29 -9.74
N SER A 102 6.92 -11.62 -9.70
CA SER A 102 7.41 -12.97 -9.97
C SER A 102 6.88 -14.02 -8.99
N ALA A 103 6.71 -13.66 -7.71
CA ALA A 103 6.15 -14.55 -6.69
C ALA A 103 4.68 -14.88 -6.96
N LEU A 104 3.88 -13.87 -7.31
CA LEU A 104 2.47 -14.05 -7.65
C LEU A 104 2.27 -14.79 -8.98
N ALA A 105 3.16 -14.60 -9.95
CA ALA A 105 3.19 -15.37 -11.20
C ALA A 105 3.71 -16.82 -11.01
N ASN A 106 4.15 -17.17 -9.79
CA ASN A 106 4.73 -18.47 -9.47
C ASN A 106 5.92 -18.86 -10.35
N GLU A 107 6.72 -17.87 -10.78
CA GLU A 107 7.86 -18.08 -11.69
C GLU A 107 9.02 -18.81 -11.02
N ARG A 108 9.20 -18.59 -9.71
CA ARG A 108 10.25 -19.23 -8.90
C ARG A 108 9.87 -19.23 -7.42
N PRO A 109 10.39 -20.16 -6.62
CA PRO A 109 10.20 -20.16 -5.17
C PRO A 109 10.99 -19.00 -4.53
N PHE A 110 10.39 -18.39 -3.52
CA PHE A 110 11.02 -17.38 -2.68
C PHE A 110 11.11 -17.89 -1.24
N ARG A 111 12.33 -18.05 -0.71
CA ARG A 111 12.55 -18.47 0.69
C ARG A 111 11.80 -17.60 1.70
N ARG A 112 11.61 -16.32 1.38
CA ARG A 112 10.91 -15.36 2.24
C ARG A 112 9.38 -15.59 2.31
N LEU A 113 8.86 -16.48 1.47
CA LEU A 113 7.44 -16.86 1.39
C LEU A 113 7.17 -18.30 1.83
N GLU A 114 8.18 -19.06 2.30
CA GLU A 114 8.02 -20.47 2.68
C GLU A 114 6.91 -20.74 3.69
N ASN A 115 6.60 -19.75 4.55
CA ASN A 115 5.56 -19.86 5.57
C ASN A 115 4.28 -19.07 5.22
N ILE A 116 4.16 -18.57 3.99
CA ILE A 116 3.01 -17.79 3.52
C ILE A 116 2.31 -18.58 2.42
N ASP A 117 1.08 -19.00 2.70
CA ASP A 117 0.25 -19.68 1.71
C ASP A 117 -0.39 -18.66 0.75
N MET A 118 0.35 -18.34 -0.33
CA MET A 118 -0.10 -17.41 -1.35
C MET A 118 -1.37 -17.86 -2.07
N GLN A 119 -1.66 -19.17 -2.10
CA GLN A 119 -2.86 -19.72 -2.76
C GLN A 119 -4.12 -19.51 -1.92
N SER A 120 -3.97 -19.22 -0.63
CA SER A 120 -5.09 -18.94 0.27
C SER A 120 -5.68 -17.54 0.13
N TYR A 121 -5.09 -16.68 -0.72
CA TYR A 121 -5.54 -15.30 -0.93
C TYR A 121 -6.55 -15.19 -2.08
N GLU A 122 -7.62 -14.45 -1.83
CA GLU A 122 -8.57 -13.99 -2.85
C GLU A 122 -8.41 -12.48 -3.07
N PHE A 123 -7.30 -12.07 -3.67
CA PHE A 123 -6.99 -10.67 -3.87
C PHE A 123 -8.07 -9.93 -4.69
N SER A 124 -8.76 -9.01 -4.05
CA SER A 124 -9.77 -8.13 -4.68
C SER A 124 -9.23 -6.75 -5.01
N HIS A 125 -8.20 -6.33 -4.27
CA HIS A 125 -7.60 -5.00 -4.36
C HIS A 125 -6.08 -5.08 -4.37
N ILE A 126 -5.46 -4.18 -5.13
CA ILE A 126 -4.04 -3.85 -5.01
C ILE A 126 -3.90 -2.40 -4.57
N LEU A 127 -3.04 -2.13 -3.59
CA LEU A 127 -2.61 -0.79 -3.18
C LEU A 127 -1.14 -0.62 -3.52
N VAL A 128 -0.81 0.48 -4.15
CA VAL A 128 0.57 0.86 -4.47
C VAL A 128 0.86 2.29 -4.03
N ASP A 129 1.97 2.48 -3.33
CA ASP A 129 2.49 3.80 -2.90
C ASP A 129 3.98 3.90 -3.29
N PRO A 130 4.29 3.97 -4.60
CA PRO A 130 5.64 3.89 -5.10
C PRO A 130 6.46 5.15 -4.78
N PRO A 131 7.79 5.06 -4.86
CA PRO A 131 8.66 6.23 -4.79
C PRO A 131 8.41 7.20 -5.95
N ARG A 132 9.02 8.38 -5.91
CA ARG A 132 8.86 9.45 -6.92
C ARG A 132 9.09 9.02 -8.37
N ALA A 133 9.79 7.92 -8.60
CA ALA A 133 9.98 7.36 -9.94
C ALA A 133 8.70 6.79 -10.56
N GLY A 134 7.67 6.55 -9.75
CA GLY A 134 6.41 5.90 -10.14
C GLY A 134 6.56 4.39 -10.24
N LEU A 135 5.64 3.75 -10.96
CA LEU A 135 5.57 2.30 -11.11
C LEU A 135 6.58 1.76 -12.13
N SER A 136 7.14 0.58 -11.84
CA SER A 136 7.86 -0.22 -12.84
C SER A 136 6.89 -0.84 -13.85
N ASP A 137 7.41 -1.30 -14.99
CA ASP A 137 6.58 -1.97 -16.00
C ASP A 137 6.03 -3.30 -15.47
N GLU A 138 6.75 -3.98 -14.60
CA GLU A 138 6.35 -5.20 -13.91
C GLU A 138 5.17 -4.92 -12.95
N THR A 139 5.24 -3.85 -12.16
CA THR A 139 4.15 -3.43 -11.27
C THR A 139 2.91 -3.01 -12.07
N ILE A 140 3.08 -2.34 -13.20
CA ILE A 140 1.98 -1.99 -14.11
C ILE A 140 1.32 -3.26 -14.65
N SER A 141 2.12 -4.22 -15.10
CA SER A 141 1.63 -5.52 -15.61
C SER A 141 0.87 -6.29 -14.53
N LEU A 142 1.45 -6.37 -13.32
CA LEU A 142 0.82 -7.00 -12.16
C LEU A 142 -0.51 -6.31 -11.81
N SER A 143 -0.51 -4.98 -11.71
CA SER A 143 -1.69 -4.20 -11.31
C SER A 143 -2.88 -4.39 -12.25
N ARG A 144 -2.64 -4.67 -13.53
CA ARG A 144 -3.71 -4.95 -14.51
C ARG A 144 -4.50 -6.22 -14.21
N GLN A 145 -3.95 -7.14 -13.42
CA GLN A 145 -4.62 -8.40 -13.04
C GLN A 145 -5.67 -8.20 -11.95
N PHE A 146 -5.65 -7.05 -11.26
CA PHE A 146 -6.57 -6.76 -10.17
C PHE A 146 -7.76 -5.94 -10.66
N LYS A 147 -8.96 -6.28 -10.21
CA LYS A 147 -10.17 -5.51 -10.55
C LYS A 147 -10.12 -4.10 -9.98
N ASN A 148 -9.64 -3.94 -8.76
CA ASN A 148 -9.60 -2.65 -8.06
C ASN A 148 -8.15 -2.30 -7.72
N MET A 149 -7.74 -1.09 -8.07
CA MET A 149 -6.42 -0.57 -7.75
C MET A 149 -6.54 0.76 -7.00
N ILE A 150 -5.79 0.86 -5.91
CA ILE A 150 -5.59 2.08 -5.14
C ILE A 150 -4.17 2.55 -5.44
N TYR A 151 -4.04 3.68 -6.11
CA TYR A 151 -2.74 4.25 -6.46
C TYR A 151 -2.52 5.55 -5.68
N ILE A 152 -1.51 5.56 -4.82
CA ILE A 152 -1.05 6.72 -4.05
C ILE A 152 0.24 7.23 -4.71
N SER A 153 0.36 8.53 -4.93
CA SER A 153 1.54 9.10 -5.59
C SER A 153 1.85 10.50 -5.10
N CYS A 154 3.10 10.72 -4.75
CA CYS A 154 3.63 12.05 -4.39
C CYS A 154 4.22 12.83 -5.59
N ASN A 155 4.15 12.30 -6.81
CA ASN A 155 4.66 12.94 -8.02
C ASN A 155 3.62 12.93 -9.13
N PRO A 156 2.97 14.07 -9.42
CA PRO A 156 1.93 14.16 -10.47
C PRO A 156 2.41 13.78 -11.87
N GLU A 157 3.68 14.03 -12.23
CA GLU A 157 4.21 13.74 -13.56
C GLU A 157 4.30 12.22 -13.81
N THR A 158 4.89 11.49 -12.85
CA THR A 158 4.97 10.03 -12.94
C THR A 158 3.61 9.37 -12.77
N PHE A 159 2.73 9.94 -11.94
CA PHE A 159 1.35 9.50 -11.82
C PHE A 159 0.62 9.56 -13.17
N LEU A 160 0.67 10.68 -13.89
CA LEU A 160 0.02 10.82 -15.21
C LEU A 160 0.60 9.84 -16.22
N ARG A 161 1.93 9.67 -16.26
CA ARG A 161 2.59 8.67 -17.11
C ARG A 161 2.06 7.27 -16.84
N ASP A 162 1.96 6.90 -15.56
CA ASP A 162 1.56 5.55 -15.14
C ASP A 162 0.07 5.30 -15.39
N ILE A 163 -0.80 6.30 -15.19
CA ILE A 163 -2.22 6.21 -15.54
C ILE A 163 -2.41 5.90 -17.04
N VAL A 164 -1.65 6.57 -17.90
CA VAL A 164 -1.70 6.30 -19.35
C VAL A 164 -1.24 4.87 -19.64
N LYS A 165 -0.14 4.42 -19.03
CA LYS A 165 0.37 3.05 -19.17
C LYS A 165 -0.61 2.01 -18.65
N LEU A 166 -1.24 2.24 -17.48
CA LEU A 166 -2.24 1.33 -16.90
C LEU A 166 -3.45 1.16 -17.82
N GLY A 167 -3.86 2.21 -18.53
CA GLY A 167 -5.00 2.18 -19.45
C GLY A 167 -6.33 1.85 -18.77
N ARG A 168 -6.48 2.23 -17.48
CA ARG A 168 -7.66 1.93 -16.65
C ARG A 168 -8.49 3.18 -16.42
N LYS A 169 -9.78 2.96 -16.16
CA LYS A 169 -10.71 4.05 -15.84
C LYS A 169 -10.46 4.55 -14.41
N ILE A 170 -10.34 5.87 -14.27
CA ILE A 170 -10.37 6.53 -12.96
C ILE A 170 -11.81 6.54 -12.45
N GLU A 171 -12.05 5.96 -11.27
CA GLU A 171 -13.34 6.01 -10.58
C GLU A 171 -13.44 7.20 -9.63
N SER A 172 -12.39 7.41 -8.85
CA SER A 172 -12.32 8.54 -7.93
C SER A 172 -10.87 8.97 -7.73
N ILE A 173 -10.69 10.24 -7.42
CA ILE A 173 -9.38 10.85 -7.18
C ILE A 173 -9.52 11.90 -6.08
N ALA A 174 -8.54 11.98 -5.20
CA ALA A 174 -8.38 13.03 -4.21
C ALA A 174 -6.93 13.52 -4.19
N ILE A 175 -6.76 14.80 -3.89
CA ILE A 175 -5.45 15.45 -3.78
C ILE A 175 -5.31 15.98 -2.36
N PHE A 176 -4.16 15.69 -1.74
CA PHE A 176 -3.84 16.10 -0.38
C PHE A 176 -2.56 16.94 -0.39
N ASP A 177 -2.59 18.12 0.24
CA ASP A 177 -1.42 18.96 0.42
C ASP A 177 -0.59 18.47 1.61
N GLN A 178 0.04 17.30 1.44
CA GLN A 178 0.90 16.69 2.46
C GLN A 178 2.20 17.47 2.69
N PHE A 179 2.62 18.26 1.72
CA PHE A 179 3.92 18.93 1.69
C PHE A 179 3.73 20.45 1.57
N ALA A 180 3.01 21.04 2.51
CA ALA A 180 2.67 22.46 2.51
C ALA A 180 3.87 23.37 2.17
N ASN A 181 3.62 24.42 1.37
CA ASN A 181 4.64 25.34 0.85
C ASN A 181 5.68 24.72 -0.11
N THR A 182 5.38 23.57 -0.68
CA THR A 182 6.19 22.95 -1.75
C THR A 182 5.33 22.73 -3.00
N LYS A 183 5.96 22.32 -4.10
CA LYS A 183 5.25 21.91 -5.33
C LYS A 183 4.75 20.45 -5.30
N HIS A 184 4.94 19.76 -4.19
CA HIS A 184 4.59 18.35 -4.07
C HIS A 184 3.18 18.21 -3.52
N LEU A 185 2.43 17.31 -4.12
CA LEU A 185 1.06 16.93 -3.75
C LEU A 185 1.00 15.42 -3.61
N GLU A 186 0.16 14.94 -2.72
CA GLU A 186 -0.17 13.52 -2.62
C GLU A 186 -1.49 13.27 -3.33
N VAL A 187 -1.49 12.34 -4.26
CA VAL A 187 -2.68 11.95 -5.02
C VAL A 187 -3.09 10.55 -4.59
N ILE A 188 -4.38 10.35 -4.30
CA ILE A 188 -4.96 9.01 -4.11
C ILE A 188 -5.98 8.79 -5.21
N CYS A 189 -5.81 7.74 -5.99
CA CYS A 189 -6.64 7.43 -7.14
C CYS A 189 -7.15 5.99 -7.08
N PHE A 190 -8.45 5.82 -7.32
CA PHE A 190 -9.08 4.51 -7.52
C PHE A 190 -9.25 4.24 -9.01
N LEU A 191 -8.78 3.08 -9.46
CA LEU A 191 -8.78 2.62 -10.84
C LEU A 191 -9.51 1.29 -10.97
N ARG A 192 -10.28 1.17 -12.08
CA ARG A 192 -10.97 -0.06 -12.50
C ARG A 192 -10.81 -0.35 -13.98
#